data_d7dcbd72aa3a4de0e46df98118a1d068
#
_entry.id   d7dcbd72aa3a4de0e46df98118a1d068
#
_cell.length_a   1.000
_cell.length_b   1.000
_cell.length_c   1.000
_cell.angle_alpha   90.00
_cell.angle_beta   90.00
_cell.angle_gamma   90.00
#
_symmetry.space_group_name_H-M   'P 1'
#
loop_
_entity.id
_entity.type
_entity.pdbx_description
1 polymer ?
#
loop_
_entity_poly.entity_id
_entity_poly.type
_entity_poly.pdbx_seq_one_letter_code
_entity_poly.pdbx_strand_id
1 'polypeptide(L)'
;MNHTPLIQAATQTLIDHVDELTALDQAIGDGDHGLNMRRGAQAIQAKMDVLSTQSLNEALKTMGMTCMSTIGGSSGPVFGTLLVTLAKELPAQPTSADLARALDAGIKALTRLGKAEVGQKTLLDVLDPVRQLLAAAGDLNGAELLARVRQCADDSVLATAQMEAGRGRSSFLGERALGHVDPGSRSMALIISSICDRL
;
A
#
# COMPACT_ATOMS: atom_id res chain seq x y z
N MET A 1 -0.65 20.94 4.88
CA MET A 1 0.11 19.88 5.60
C MET A 1 1.39 19.60 4.81
N ASN A 2 2.53 19.48 5.46
CA ASN A 2 3.77 19.10 4.78
C ASN A 2 3.78 17.57 4.64
N HIS A 3 3.62 17.04 3.42
CA HIS A 3 3.60 15.61 3.13
C HIS A 3 5.00 14.99 2.93
N THR A 4 6.04 15.83 2.84
CA THR A 4 7.42 15.36 2.62
C THR A 4 7.91 14.35 3.67
N PRO A 5 7.70 14.58 4.99
CA PRO A 5 8.10 13.61 6.02
C PRO A 5 7.36 12.28 5.91
N LEU A 6 6.10 12.29 5.45
CA LEU A 6 5.31 11.07 5.24
C LEU A 6 5.86 10.24 4.08
N ILE A 7 6.17 10.90 2.97
CA ILE A 7 6.79 10.25 1.79
C ILE A 7 8.15 9.66 2.16
N GLN A 8 8.96 10.43 2.89
CA GLN A 8 10.28 9.97 3.32
C GLN A 8 10.18 8.75 4.25
N ALA A 9 9.27 8.78 5.23
CA ALA A 9 9.07 7.66 6.13
C ALA A 9 8.60 6.40 5.37
N ALA A 10 7.58 6.52 4.52
CA ALA A 10 7.05 5.40 3.75
C ALA A 10 8.10 4.76 2.84
N THR A 11 8.87 5.58 2.12
CA THR A 11 9.92 5.09 1.21
C THR A 11 11.09 4.48 1.97
N GLN A 12 11.52 5.08 3.09
CA GLN A 12 12.60 4.55 3.90
C GLN A 12 12.20 3.21 4.53
N THR A 13 10.98 3.10 5.06
CA THR A 13 10.48 1.84 5.62
C THR A 13 10.52 0.70 4.60
N LEU A 14 10.15 0.94 3.35
CA LEU A 14 10.24 -0.07 2.29
C LEU A 14 11.69 -0.48 1.99
N ILE A 15 12.63 0.47 2.04
CA ILE A 15 14.05 0.19 1.86
C ILE A 15 14.59 -0.65 3.02
N ASP A 16 14.23 -0.33 4.25
CA ASP A 16 14.70 -1.03 5.45
C ASP A 16 14.17 -2.47 5.56
N HIS A 17 13.03 -2.77 4.91
CA HIS A 17 12.38 -4.10 4.93
C HIS A 17 12.56 -4.92 3.64
N VAL A 18 13.55 -4.58 2.81
CA VAL A 18 13.78 -5.27 1.53
C VAL A 18 13.98 -6.77 1.71
N ASP A 19 14.78 -7.18 2.70
CA ASP A 19 15.10 -8.60 2.94
C ASP A 19 13.86 -9.37 3.41
N GLU A 20 13.05 -8.78 4.31
CA GLU A 20 11.77 -9.34 4.75
C GLU A 20 10.82 -9.55 3.57
N LEU A 21 10.60 -8.50 2.76
CA LEU A 21 9.70 -8.55 1.61
C LEU A 21 10.17 -9.54 0.54
N THR A 22 11.49 -9.66 0.35
CA THR A 22 12.09 -10.64 -0.55
C THR A 22 11.87 -12.07 -0.04
N ALA A 23 12.07 -12.31 1.27
CA ALA A 23 11.86 -13.63 1.87
C ALA A 23 10.38 -14.06 1.81
N LEU A 24 9.44 -13.15 2.05
CA LEU A 24 8.01 -13.41 1.92
C LEU A 24 7.65 -13.81 0.48
N ASP A 25 8.18 -13.08 -0.49
CA ASP A 25 7.91 -13.37 -1.90
C ASP A 25 8.61 -14.66 -2.38
N GLN A 26 9.79 -14.98 -1.88
CA GLN A 26 10.45 -16.27 -2.17
C GLN A 26 9.62 -17.48 -1.74
N ALA A 27 8.83 -17.32 -0.67
CA ALA A 27 7.98 -18.41 -0.17
C ALA A 27 6.80 -18.71 -1.10
N ILE A 28 6.25 -17.70 -1.79
CA ILE A 28 5.02 -17.84 -2.59
C ILE A 28 5.08 -17.15 -3.96
N GLY A 29 6.25 -16.71 -4.41
CA GLY A 29 6.46 -15.98 -5.66
C GLY A 29 7.80 -16.29 -6.29
N ASP A 30 8.44 -15.27 -6.88
CA ASP A 30 9.76 -15.38 -7.53
C ASP A 30 10.87 -14.62 -6.77
N GLY A 31 10.57 -14.05 -5.61
CA GLY A 31 11.53 -13.42 -4.72
C GLY A 31 12.01 -12.04 -5.18
N ASP A 32 11.32 -11.38 -6.08
CA ASP A 32 11.75 -10.08 -6.62
C ASP A 32 11.03 -8.87 -5.97
N HIS A 33 9.99 -9.12 -5.16
CA HIS A 33 9.13 -8.07 -4.62
C HIS A 33 9.89 -7.03 -3.78
N GLY A 34 10.72 -7.47 -2.83
CA GLY A 34 11.52 -6.56 -2.00
C GLY A 34 12.45 -5.66 -2.82
N LEU A 35 13.13 -6.23 -3.81
CA LEU A 35 14.01 -5.48 -4.71
C LEU A 35 13.22 -4.47 -5.58
N ASN A 36 12.04 -4.86 -6.05
CA ASN A 36 11.16 -4.00 -6.81
C ASN A 36 10.64 -2.83 -5.97
N MET A 37 10.22 -3.09 -4.72
CA MET A 37 9.78 -2.04 -3.79
C MET A 37 10.91 -1.07 -3.45
N ARG A 38 12.14 -1.56 -3.20
CA ARG A 38 13.32 -0.72 -3.00
C ARG A 38 13.57 0.18 -4.21
N ARG A 39 13.52 -0.35 -5.42
CA ARG A 39 13.75 0.42 -6.65
C ARG A 39 12.74 1.56 -6.79
N GLY A 40 11.47 1.30 -6.53
CA GLY A 40 10.43 2.33 -6.53
C GLY A 40 10.62 3.38 -5.44
N ALA A 41 10.92 2.95 -4.21
CA ALA A 41 11.17 3.83 -3.08
C ALA A 41 12.37 4.78 -3.35
N GLN A 42 13.49 4.25 -3.83
CA GLN A 42 14.66 5.07 -4.21
C GLN A 42 14.36 6.05 -5.34
N ALA A 43 13.58 5.63 -6.35
CA ALA A 43 13.19 6.52 -7.45
C ALA A 43 12.26 7.66 -6.98
N ILE A 44 11.42 7.42 -5.97
CA ILE A 44 10.60 8.46 -5.33
C ILE A 44 11.50 9.39 -4.51
N GLN A 45 12.42 8.84 -3.69
CA GLN A 45 13.36 9.64 -2.90
C GLN A 45 14.22 10.57 -3.77
N ALA A 46 14.66 10.10 -4.94
CA ALA A 46 15.42 10.92 -5.89
C ALA A 46 14.63 12.12 -6.45
N LYS A 47 13.32 12.17 -6.22
CA LYS A 47 12.44 13.29 -6.63
C LYS A 47 11.98 14.17 -5.46
N MET A 48 12.55 14.02 -4.26
CA MET A 48 12.06 14.71 -3.06
C MET A 48 12.07 16.24 -3.22
N ASP A 49 13.04 16.80 -3.90
CA ASP A 49 13.11 18.25 -4.14
C ASP A 49 11.87 18.74 -4.93
N VAL A 50 11.45 17.99 -5.94
CA VAL A 50 10.24 18.29 -6.71
C VAL A 50 8.99 18.04 -5.88
N LEU A 51 8.91 16.88 -5.22
CA LEU A 51 7.75 16.48 -4.41
C LEU A 51 7.47 17.47 -3.27
N SER A 52 8.51 18.06 -2.68
CA SER A 52 8.39 19.03 -1.58
C SER A 52 7.72 20.34 -1.99
N THR A 53 7.74 20.69 -3.29
CA THR A 53 7.14 21.92 -3.83
C THR A 53 5.72 21.69 -4.40
N GLN A 54 5.30 20.45 -4.55
CA GLN A 54 4.02 20.08 -5.12
C GLN A 54 2.90 20.06 -4.06
N SER A 55 1.66 20.23 -4.50
CA SER A 55 0.49 19.89 -3.69
C SER A 55 0.45 18.37 -3.41
N LEU A 56 -0.33 17.96 -2.39
CA LEU A 56 -0.51 16.52 -2.07
C LEU A 56 -0.94 15.72 -3.32
N ASN A 57 -1.91 16.23 -4.07
CA ASN A 57 -2.45 15.56 -5.25
C ASN A 57 -1.40 15.43 -6.37
N GLU A 58 -0.63 16.48 -6.62
CA GLU A 58 0.46 16.45 -7.60
C GLU A 58 1.58 15.49 -7.17
N ALA A 59 1.94 15.50 -5.89
CA ALA A 59 2.94 14.59 -5.33
C ALA A 59 2.49 13.13 -5.46
N LEU A 60 1.25 12.81 -5.09
CA LEU A 60 0.67 11.46 -5.26
C LEU A 60 0.68 11.02 -6.73
N LYS A 61 0.31 11.91 -7.65
CA LYS A 61 0.36 11.64 -9.09
C LYS A 61 1.79 11.39 -9.57
N THR A 62 2.75 12.23 -9.16
CA THR A 62 4.16 12.08 -9.51
C THR A 62 4.73 10.76 -8.98
N MET A 63 4.44 10.40 -7.73
CA MET A 63 4.84 9.11 -7.15
C MET A 63 4.20 7.94 -7.89
N GLY A 64 2.91 8.02 -8.21
CA GLY A 64 2.21 6.97 -8.96
C GLY A 64 2.82 6.70 -10.32
N MET A 65 3.11 7.76 -11.08
CA MET A 65 3.80 7.63 -12.38
C MET A 65 5.23 7.08 -12.22
N THR A 66 5.93 7.46 -11.15
CA THR A 66 7.25 6.93 -10.84
C THR A 66 7.17 5.42 -10.54
N CYS A 67 6.21 4.97 -9.73
CA CYS A 67 5.99 3.55 -9.46
C CYS A 67 5.75 2.77 -10.77
N MET A 68 4.87 3.26 -11.64
CA MET A 68 4.56 2.59 -12.92
C MET A 68 5.78 2.43 -13.83
N SER A 69 6.73 3.37 -13.77
CA SER A 69 7.91 3.37 -14.65
C SER A 69 9.13 2.66 -14.06
N THR A 70 9.18 2.42 -12.75
CA THR A 70 10.39 1.95 -12.07
C THR A 70 10.23 0.64 -11.31
N ILE A 71 9.03 0.35 -10.79
CA ILE A 71 8.76 -0.91 -10.10
C ILE A 71 8.47 -1.99 -11.14
N GLY A 72 9.20 -3.09 -11.06
CA GLY A 72 9.01 -4.23 -11.94
C GLY A 72 7.75 -5.04 -11.63
N GLY A 73 7.40 -5.95 -12.55
CA GLY A 73 6.28 -6.87 -12.37
C GLY A 73 4.92 -6.18 -12.27
N SER A 74 4.00 -6.82 -11.59
CA SER A 74 2.64 -6.30 -11.36
C SER A 74 2.59 -5.19 -10.30
N SER A 75 3.59 -5.09 -9.42
CA SER A 75 3.62 -4.12 -8.33
C SER A 75 3.65 -2.68 -8.83
N GLY A 76 4.38 -2.38 -9.91
CA GLY A 76 4.42 -1.05 -10.50
C GLY A 76 3.04 -0.51 -10.91
N PRO A 77 2.32 -1.19 -11.78
CA PRO A 77 0.95 -0.83 -12.14
C PRO A 77 0.00 -0.77 -10.94
N VAL A 78 0.12 -1.68 -9.97
CA VAL A 78 -0.75 -1.75 -8.79
C VAL A 78 -0.54 -0.54 -7.88
N PHE A 79 0.68 -0.31 -7.37
CA PHE A 79 0.98 0.84 -6.51
C PHE A 79 0.77 2.17 -7.25
N GLY A 80 1.15 2.22 -8.52
CA GLY A 80 0.96 3.40 -9.35
C GLY A 80 -0.50 3.75 -9.57
N THR A 81 -1.36 2.77 -9.87
CA THR A 81 -2.80 3.00 -10.05
C THR A 81 -3.44 3.47 -8.75
N LEU A 82 -3.08 2.87 -7.62
CA LEU A 82 -3.57 3.31 -6.31
C LEU A 82 -3.23 4.78 -6.07
N LEU A 83 -1.95 5.16 -6.17
CA LEU A 83 -1.50 6.54 -5.92
C LEU A 83 -2.14 7.55 -6.88
N VAL A 84 -2.24 7.24 -8.17
CA VAL A 84 -2.90 8.12 -9.15
C VAL A 84 -4.40 8.25 -8.85
N THR A 85 -5.05 7.20 -8.36
CA THR A 85 -6.47 7.27 -7.98
C THR A 85 -6.64 8.12 -6.72
N LEU A 86 -5.82 7.92 -5.69
CA LEU A 86 -5.82 8.77 -4.49
C LEU A 86 -5.59 10.24 -4.85
N ALA A 87 -4.68 10.53 -5.78
CA ALA A 87 -4.42 11.88 -6.27
C ALA A 87 -5.66 12.57 -6.86
N LYS A 88 -6.57 11.82 -7.44
CA LYS A 88 -7.82 12.37 -8.04
C LYS A 88 -8.91 12.58 -7.03
N GLU A 89 -8.99 11.70 -6.02
CA GLU A 89 -10.12 11.62 -5.10
C GLU A 89 -9.93 12.46 -3.82
N LEU A 90 -8.67 12.70 -3.41
CA LEU A 90 -8.39 13.41 -2.17
C LEU A 90 -8.51 14.92 -2.33
N PRO A 91 -9.18 15.63 -1.40
CA PRO A 91 -9.08 17.09 -1.29
C PRO A 91 -7.72 17.51 -0.71
N ALA A 92 -7.41 18.81 -0.76
CA ALA A 92 -6.15 19.35 -0.27
C ALA A 92 -5.90 19.08 1.24
N GLN A 93 -6.96 18.96 2.01
CA GLN A 93 -6.94 18.62 3.44
C GLN A 93 -7.95 17.51 3.70
N PRO A 94 -7.54 16.24 3.54
CA PRO A 94 -8.43 15.10 3.65
C PRO A 94 -8.84 14.81 5.09
N THR A 95 -10.10 14.49 5.30
CA THR A 95 -10.65 13.88 6.51
C THR A 95 -10.53 12.35 6.43
N SER A 96 -10.83 11.64 7.54
CA SER A 96 -10.93 10.17 7.55
C SER A 96 -11.98 9.66 6.54
N ALA A 97 -13.11 10.35 6.43
CA ALA A 97 -14.16 10.03 5.45
C ALA A 97 -13.68 10.22 3.99
N ASP A 98 -12.89 11.26 3.72
CA ASP A 98 -12.29 11.48 2.41
C ASP A 98 -11.28 10.39 2.05
N LEU A 99 -10.46 9.98 3.03
CA LEU A 99 -9.52 8.86 2.87
C LEU A 99 -10.27 7.54 2.60
N ALA A 100 -11.35 7.27 3.35
CA ALA A 100 -12.17 6.08 3.12
C ALA A 100 -12.77 6.06 1.70
N ARG A 101 -13.29 7.20 1.23
CA ARG A 101 -13.83 7.32 -0.13
C ARG A 101 -12.75 7.15 -1.20
N ALA A 102 -11.59 7.75 -1.01
CA ALA A 102 -10.47 7.64 -1.93
C ALA A 102 -9.92 6.20 -2.00
N LEU A 103 -9.83 5.51 -0.85
CA LEU A 103 -9.46 4.09 -0.81
C LEU A 103 -10.50 3.21 -1.49
N ASP A 104 -11.80 3.47 -1.35
CA ASP A 104 -12.86 2.75 -2.05
C ASP A 104 -12.69 2.87 -3.58
N ALA A 105 -12.42 4.08 -4.07
CA ALA A 105 -12.12 4.31 -5.48
C ALA A 105 -10.83 3.58 -5.91
N GLY A 106 -9.80 3.59 -5.08
CA GLY A 106 -8.54 2.86 -5.29
C GLY A 106 -8.77 1.36 -5.40
N ILE A 107 -9.46 0.75 -4.43
CA ILE A 107 -9.82 -0.67 -4.44
C ILE A 107 -10.56 -1.03 -5.73
N LYS A 108 -11.58 -0.27 -6.11
CA LYS A 108 -12.32 -0.47 -7.38
C LYS A 108 -11.42 -0.37 -8.61
N ALA A 109 -10.45 0.56 -8.61
CA ALA A 109 -9.50 0.68 -9.72
C ALA A 109 -8.55 -0.53 -9.79
N LEU A 110 -8.06 -1.01 -8.65
CA LEU A 110 -7.21 -2.20 -8.57
C LEU A 110 -7.96 -3.48 -8.95
N THR A 111 -9.21 -3.64 -8.51
CA THR A 111 -10.07 -4.76 -8.93
C THR A 111 -10.25 -4.78 -10.46
N ARG A 112 -10.49 -3.62 -11.07
CA ARG A 112 -10.57 -3.54 -12.54
C ARG A 112 -9.25 -3.89 -13.24
N LEU A 113 -8.12 -3.44 -12.68
CA LEU A 113 -6.79 -3.67 -13.24
C LEU A 113 -6.39 -5.14 -13.18
N GLY A 114 -6.45 -5.73 -11.99
CA GLY A 114 -5.90 -7.07 -11.69
C GLY A 114 -6.93 -8.18 -11.69
N LYS A 115 -8.24 -7.87 -11.78
CA LYS A 115 -9.34 -8.81 -11.59
C LYS A 115 -9.27 -9.54 -10.25
N ALA A 116 -8.61 -8.91 -9.26
CA ALA A 116 -8.51 -9.41 -7.89
C ALA A 116 -9.68 -8.88 -7.06
N GLU A 117 -10.10 -9.67 -6.09
CA GLU A 117 -11.13 -9.32 -5.12
C GLU A 117 -10.57 -9.43 -3.70
N VAL A 118 -11.23 -8.82 -2.73
CA VAL A 118 -10.93 -9.00 -1.31
C VAL A 118 -11.12 -10.47 -0.94
N GLY A 119 -10.22 -11.02 -0.11
CA GLY A 119 -10.20 -12.43 0.25
C GLY A 119 -9.31 -13.29 -0.65
N GLN A 120 -8.63 -12.70 -1.65
CA GLN A 120 -7.80 -13.42 -2.61
C GLN A 120 -6.29 -13.28 -2.36
N LYS A 121 -5.88 -12.96 -1.14
CA LYS A 121 -4.49 -12.87 -0.70
C LYS A 121 -3.70 -11.84 -1.51
N THR A 122 -4.12 -10.58 -1.42
CA THR A 122 -3.50 -9.43 -2.09
C THR A 122 -3.51 -8.20 -1.17
N LEU A 123 -2.83 -7.11 -1.58
CA LEU A 123 -2.90 -5.85 -0.84
C LEU A 123 -4.33 -5.30 -0.63
N LEU A 124 -5.32 -5.78 -1.39
CA LEU A 124 -6.73 -5.42 -1.18
C LEU A 124 -7.21 -5.87 0.20
N ASP A 125 -6.64 -6.95 0.72
CA ASP A 125 -6.99 -7.54 2.01
C ASP A 125 -6.49 -6.70 3.20
N VAL A 126 -5.62 -5.73 2.96
CA VAL A 126 -5.24 -4.68 3.91
C VAL A 126 -6.01 -3.39 3.64
N LEU A 127 -6.16 -3.00 2.37
CA LEU A 127 -6.80 -1.74 2.02
C LEU A 127 -8.27 -1.69 2.41
N ASP A 128 -9.02 -2.79 2.22
CA ASP A 128 -10.46 -2.79 2.49
C ASP A 128 -10.80 -2.72 4.00
N PRO A 129 -10.20 -3.51 4.91
CA PRO A 129 -10.39 -3.33 6.35
C PRO A 129 -10.01 -1.93 6.84
N VAL A 130 -8.90 -1.36 6.37
CA VAL A 130 -8.49 0.01 6.72
C VAL A 130 -9.51 1.03 6.21
N ARG A 131 -10.01 0.88 4.98
CA ARG A 131 -11.09 1.72 4.43
C ARG A 131 -12.35 1.65 5.30
N GLN A 132 -12.76 0.44 5.70
CA GLN A 132 -13.95 0.25 6.55
C GLN A 132 -13.78 0.95 7.90
N LEU A 133 -12.61 0.79 8.54
CA LEU A 133 -12.29 1.43 9.81
C LEU A 133 -12.33 2.96 9.68
N LEU A 134 -11.72 3.53 8.64
CA LEU A 134 -11.74 4.97 8.38
C LEU A 134 -13.16 5.50 8.13
N ALA A 135 -14.01 4.73 7.44
CA ALA A 135 -15.41 5.09 7.19
C ALA A 135 -16.24 5.09 8.49
N ALA A 136 -15.88 4.22 9.45
CA ALA A 136 -16.56 4.09 10.74
C ALA A 136 -15.88 4.92 11.86
N ALA A 137 -14.89 5.76 11.53
CA ALA A 137 -14.07 6.47 12.53
C ALA A 137 -14.87 7.40 13.45
N GLY A 138 -15.98 8.00 12.96
CA GLY A 138 -16.82 8.87 13.76
C GLY A 138 -16.03 9.97 14.49
N ASP A 139 -16.25 10.10 15.78
CA ASP A 139 -15.62 11.10 16.64
C ASP A 139 -14.32 10.63 17.32
N LEU A 140 -13.68 9.57 16.80
CA LEU A 140 -12.40 9.11 17.33
C LEU A 140 -11.37 10.24 17.27
N ASN A 141 -10.60 10.43 18.35
CA ASN A 141 -9.48 11.35 18.30
C ASN A 141 -8.38 10.83 17.37
N GLY A 142 -7.55 11.75 16.86
CA GLY A 142 -6.55 11.41 15.84
C GLY A 142 -5.60 10.31 16.28
N ALA A 143 -5.07 10.36 17.50
CA ALA A 143 -4.12 9.36 18.02
C ALA A 143 -4.76 7.97 18.15
N GLU A 144 -6.00 7.89 18.63
CA GLU A 144 -6.73 6.62 18.73
C GLU A 144 -7.03 6.05 17.36
N LEU A 145 -7.44 6.89 16.40
CA LEU A 145 -7.69 6.45 15.02
C LEU A 145 -6.41 5.90 14.38
N LEU A 146 -5.29 6.60 14.51
CA LEU A 146 -4.01 6.15 13.96
C LEU A 146 -3.56 4.80 14.56
N ALA A 147 -3.69 4.63 15.87
CA ALA A 147 -3.38 3.37 16.54
C ALA A 147 -4.26 2.21 16.02
N ARG A 148 -5.56 2.45 15.84
CA ARG A 148 -6.49 1.44 15.29
C ARG A 148 -6.20 1.12 13.82
N VAL A 149 -5.84 2.12 13.01
CA VAL A 149 -5.46 1.93 11.59
C VAL A 149 -4.22 1.04 11.48
N ARG A 150 -3.19 1.30 12.30
CA ARG A 150 -1.98 0.46 12.36
C ARG A 150 -2.33 -0.99 12.72
N GLN A 151 -3.03 -1.16 13.83
CA GLN A 151 -3.42 -2.51 14.28
C GLN A 151 -4.24 -3.25 13.22
N CYS A 152 -5.20 -2.56 12.61
CA CYS A 152 -6.02 -3.12 11.53
C CYS A 152 -5.16 -3.56 10.32
N ALA A 153 -4.18 -2.75 9.93
CA ALA A 153 -3.28 -3.11 8.83
C ALA A 153 -2.42 -4.33 9.16
N ASP A 154 -1.85 -4.40 10.37
CA ASP A 154 -1.02 -5.53 10.81
C ASP A 154 -1.82 -6.83 10.95
N ASP A 155 -3.01 -6.77 11.56
CA ASP A 155 -3.91 -7.94 11.69
C ASP A 155 -4.35 -8.45 10.31
N SER A 156 -4.64 -7.53 9.39
CA SER A 156 -5.02 -7.87 8.01
C SER A 156 -3.91 -8.59 7.26
N VAL A 157 -2.65 -8.16 7.44
CA VAL A 157 -1.49 -8.86 6.88
C VAL A 157 -1.43 -10.30 7.38
N LEU A 158 -1.52 -10.51 8.69
CA LEU A 158 -1.46 -11.84 9.30
C LEU A 158 -2.60 -12.74 8.80
N ALA A 159 -3.81 -12.18 8.62
CA ALA A 159 -4.95 -12.91 8.09
C ALA A 159 -4.71 -13.45 6.67
N THR A 160 -3.87 -12.80 5.85
CA THR A 160 -3.55 -13.28 4.49
C THR A 160 -2.88 -14.66 4.49
N ALA A 161 -2.23 -15.06 5.58
CA ALA A 161 -1.59 -16.37 5.69
C ALA A 161 -2.61 -17.52 5.55
N GLN A 162 -3.85 -17.29 5.97
CA GLN A 162 -4.93 -18.29 5.92
C GLN A 162 -5.78 -18.20 4.64
N MET A 163 -5.49 -17.25 3.74
CA MET A 163 -6.26 -17.05 2.51
C MET A 163 -5.65 -17.87 1.37
N GLU A 164 -6.52 -18.36 0.48
CA GLU A 164 -6.11 -18.89 -0.80
C GLU A 164 -5.71 -17.75 -1.75
N ALA A 165 -4.66 -17.96 -2.52
CA ALA A 165 -4.20 -16.98 -3.48
C ALA A 165 -5.04 -17.06 -4.77
N GLY A 166 -5.90 -16.08 -4.99
CA GLY A 166 -6.74 -16.00 -6.19
C GLY A 166 -6.06 -15.34 -7.39
N ARG A 167 -4.97 -14.58 -7.16
CA ARG A 167 -4.27 -13.79 -8.18
C ARG A 167 -2.77 -13.71 -7.89
N GLY A 168 -2.04 -13.19 -8.90
CA GLY A 168 -0.59 -13.06 -8.81
C GLY A 168 0.14 -14.39 -8.95
N ARG A 169 1.45 -14.39 -8.67
CA ARG A 169 2.30 -15.59 -8.79
C ARG A 169 1.92 -16.67 -7.80
N SER A 170 1.53 -16.29 -6.60
CA SER A 170 1.11 -17.20 -5.53
C SER A 170 -0.10 -18.06 -5.91
N SER A 171 -0.97 -17.59 -6.83
CA SER A 171 -2.12 -18.37 -7.29
C SER A 171 -1.75 -19.66 -8.03
N PHE A 172 -0.55 -19.74 -8.59
CA PHE A 172 -0.05 -20.97 -9.23
C PHE A 172 0.40 -22.05 -8.25
N LEU A 173 0.53 -21.70 -6.96
CA LEU A 173 0.97 -22.62 -5.92
C LEU A 173 -0.22 -23.36 -5.26
N GLY A 174 -1.47 -22.86 -5.40
CA GLY A 174 -2.64 -23.44 -4.75
C GLY A 174 -2.45 -23.50 -3.23
N GLU A 175 -2.75 -24.65 -2.62
CA GLU A 175 -2.64 -24.85 -1.16
C GLU A 175 -1.23 -24.59 -0.59
N ARG A 176 -0.17 -24.69 -1.41
CA ARG A 176 1.20 -24.40 -0.94
C ARG A 176 1.42 -22.95 -0.59
N ALA A 177 0.53 -22.03 -1.01
CA ALA A 177 0.56 -20.63 -0.61
C ALA A 177 -0.05 -20.41 0.80
N LEU A 178 -0.76 -21.38 1.37
CA LEU A 178 -1.30 -21.30 2.72
C LEU A 178 -0.17 -21.31 3.76
N GLY A 179 -0.39 -20.62 4.86
CA GLY A 179 0.60 -20.45 5.93
C GLY A 179 1.61 -19.33 5.68
N HIS A 180 1.65 -18.73 4.49
CA HIS A 180 2.54 -17.63 4.14
C HIS A 180 1.79 -16.31 3.98
N VAL A 181 2.37 -15.24 4.50
CA VAL A 181 1.84 -13.87 4.37
C VAL A 181 2.05 -13.35 2.94
N ASP A 182 1.07 -12.59 2.42
CA ASP A 182 1.22 -11.92 1.14
C ASP A 182 2.23 -10.76 1.18
N PRO A 183 3.27 -10.75 0.32
CA PRO A 183 4.29 -9.69 0.32
C PRO A 183 3.73 -8.31 -0.06
N GLY A 184 2.72 -8.25 -0.94
CA GLY A 184 2.05 -6.99 -1.31
C GLY A 184 1.25 -6.40 -0.15
N SER A 185 0.52 -7.24 0.59
CA SER A 185 -0.17 -6.86 1.83
C SER A 185 0.81 -6.34 2.88
N ARG A 186 1.95 -7.02 3.06
CA ARG A 186 2.98 -6.58 4.00
C ARG A 186 3.58 -5.22 3.63
N SER A 187 3.89 -5.00 2.35
CA SER A 187 4.35 -3.70 1.87
C SER A 187 3.35 -2.59 2.15
N MET A 188 2.06 -2.86 1.93
CA MET A 188 1.01 -1.88 2.18
C MET A 188 0.87 -1.56 3.67
N ALA A 189 0.90 -2.55 4.55
CA ALA A 189 0.85 -2.34 6.00
C ALA A 189 2.06 -1.55 6.51
N LEU A 190 3.26 -1.83 6.00
CA LEU A 190 4.48 -1.07 6.32
C LEU A 190 4.33 0.41 5.94
N ILE A 191 3.80 0.71 4.76
CA ILE A 191 3.52 2.09 4.31
C ILE A 191 2.51 2.75 5.25
N ILE A 192 1.38 2.11 5.52
CA ILE A 192 0.32 2.64 6.40
C ILE A 192 0.87 2.93 7.79
N SER A 193 1.57 1.97 8.40
CA SER A 193 2.14 2.11 9.74
C SER A 193 3.16 3.24 9.81
N SER A 194 4.05 3.37 8.83
CA SER A 194 5.05 4.44 8.77
C SER A 194 4.43 5.84 8.62
N ILE A 195 3.30 5.94 7.92
CA ILE A 195 2.54 7.19 7.80
C ILE A 195 1.86 7.52 9.13
N CYS A 196 1.21 6.54 9.78
CA CYS A 196 0.57 6.73 11.08
C CYS A 196 1.55 7.16 12.17
N ASP A 197 2.81 6.70 12.12
CA ASP A 197 3.86 7.10 13.07
C ASP A 197 4.33 8.55 12.92
N ARG A 198 3.94 9.22 11.84
CA ARG A 198 4.34 10.59 11.53
C ARG A 198 3.22 11.62 11.62
N LEU A 199 1.99 11.16 11.82
CA LEU A 199 0.80 11.99 12.00
C LEU A 199 0.44 12.15 13.47
#